data_7e3fa4ecba4855d740ee90fd59f25669
#
_entry.id   7e3fa4ecba4855d740ee90fd59f25669
#
_cell.length_a   1.000
_cell.length_b   1.000
_cell.length_c   1.000
_cell.angle_alpha   90.00
_cell.angle_beta   90.00
_cell.angle_gamma   90.00
#
_symmetry.space_group_name_H-M   'P 1'
#
loop_
_entity.id
_entity.type
_entity.pdbx_description
1 polymer ?
#
loop_
_entity_poly.entity_id
_entity_poly.type
_entity_poly.pdbx_seq_one_letter_code
_entity_poly.pdbx_strand_id
1 'polypeptide(L)'
;MTRTEYLDALKHKLESFNMELQKDIMEDYEQHFAEGLAAGKTEDEIIEELGSIEDMIQELPEEDLKQEIQITENADEKNGTYEGNFRGIVIEGLVADVIIGKSDDGCIHVDYHNDGDTQLQQRYQFYQYDENNVFHAGIKDVGRREGAKKIILFGKTILSYDTVNQYSGDIQLSVRIPDGISVLEAGTMSGDMKLYNLESGKASLHTASGDIDLTGFRAEAMRLQTGSGDVEAVNFAVRSLTAGTGSGDMELRGSMEECVIKTGSGDVEMKAENGVRRISVTTGSGDAELDLTGIGGAEVHATVGSGECTVYGAGGEFYQVTCGSITVGSGECKVNVQTGSGDVEVRCR
;
A
#
# COMPACT_ATOMS: atom_id res chain seq x y z
N MET A 1 13.25 -40.94 10.82
CA MET A 1 12.63 -39.65 10.45
C MET A 1 13.37 -39.11 9.27
N THR A 2 12.71 -38.71 8.20
CA THR A 2 13.37 -38.12 7.05
C THR A 2 13.63 -36.62 7.25
N ARG A 3 14.55 -36.04 6.47
CA ARG A 3 14.78 -34.59 6.44
C ARG A 3 13.49 -33.80 6.28
N THR A 4 12.63 -34.22 5.35
CA THR A 4 11.37 -33.52 5.09
C THR A 4 10.44 -33.57 6.30
N GLU A 5 10.30 -34.73 6.92
CA GLU A 5 9.46 -34.89 8.14
C GLU A 5 10.01 -34.06 9.31
N TYR A 6 11.33 -33.94 9.45
CA TYR A 6 11.93 -33.12 10.51
C TYR A 6 11.71 -31.63 10.28
N LEU A 7 11.96 -31.13 9.06
CA LEU A 7 11.76 -29.72 8.71
C LEU A 7 10.28 -29.31 8.74
N ASP A 8 9.36 -30.19 8.35
CA ASP A 8 7.92 -29.94 8.46
C ASP A 8 7.48 -29.87 9.94
N ALA A 9 7.98 -30.76 10.78
CA ALA A 9 7.69 -30.73 12.22
C ALA A 9 8.27 -29.47 12.90
N LEU A 10 9.50 -29.09 12.53
CA LEU A 10 10.13 -27.85 12.99
C LEU A 10 9.31 -26.62 12.60
N LYS A 11 8.97 -26.52 11.32
CA LYS A 11 8.15 -25.43 10.80
C LYS A 11 6.83 -25.28 11.52
N HIS A 12 6.15 -26.41 11.79
CA HIS A 12 4.87 -26.40 12.51
C HIS A 12 5.04 -25.91 13.95
N LYS A 13 6.11 -26.28 14.63
CA LYS A 13 6.40 -25.81 16.00
C LYS A 13 6.79 -24.33 16.04
N LEU A 14 7.41 -23.81 14.98
CA LEU A 14 7.77 -22.40 14.87
C LEU A 14 6.60 -21.50 14.49
N GLU A 15 5.44 -22.01 14.13
CA GLU A 15 4.27 -21.20 13.75
C GLU A 15 3.82 -20.21 14.86
N SER A 16 4.14 -20.48 16.11
CA SER A 16 3.87 -19.59 17.26
C SER A 16 4.87 -18.44 17.43
N PHE A 17 5.95 -18.40 16.65
CA PHE A 17 6.98 -17.37 16.74
C PHE A 17 6.88 -16.34 15.61
N ASN A 18 7.55 -15.18 15.74
CA ASN A 18 7.55 -14.15 14.71
C ASN A 18 8.16 -14.65 13.37
N MET A 19 7.77 -14.04 12.25
CA MET A 19 8.14 -14.52 10.92
C MET A 19 9.63 -14.41 10.61
N GLU A 20 10.34 -13.46 11.22
CA GLU A 20 11.76 -13.25 11.01
C GLU A 20 12.55 -14.40 11.66
N LEU A 21 12.24 -14.70 12.91
CA LEU A 21 12.83 -15.83 13.63
C LEU A 21 12.52 -17.18 12.97
N GLN A 22 11.25 -17.39 12.52
CA GLN A 22 10.88 -18.59 11.77
C GLN A 22 11.78 -18.78 10.54
N LYS A 23 11.99 -17.71 9.79
CA LYS A 23 12.77 -17.75 8.56
C LYS A 23 14.24 -18.05 8.85
N ASP A 24 14.82 -17.37 9.82
CA ASP A 24 16.23 -17.53 10.18
C ASP A 24 16.52 -18.94 10.66
N ILE A 25 15.67 -19.48 11.55
CA ILE A 25 15.83 -20.85 12.04
C ILE A 25 15.66 -21.86 10.90
N MET A 26 14.67 -21.70 10.04
CA MET A 26 14.46 -22.61 8.91
C MET A 26 15.63 -22.60 7.93
N GLU A 27 16.19 -21.42 7.62
CA GLU A 27 17.38 -21.29 6.76
C GLU A 27 18.60 -21.97 7.38
N ASP A 28 18.84 -21.80 8.68
CA ASP A 28 19.95 -22.43 9.40
C ASP A 28 19.86 -23.97 9.38
N TYR A 29 18.67 -24.50 9.64
CA TYR A 29 18.46 -25.95 9.64
C TYR A 29 18.54 -26.55 8.24
N GLU A 30 18.01 -25.88 7.21
CA GLU A 30 18.15 -26.30 5.82
C GLU A 30 19.63 -26.31 5.38
N GLN A 31 20.40 -25.30 5.79
CA GLN A 31 21.83 -25.23 5.53
C GLN A 31 22.59 -26.36 6.24
N HIS A 32 22.26 -26.64 7.51
CA HIS A 32 22.91 -27.73 8.27
C HIS A 32 22.69 -29.09 7.62
N PHE A 33 21.47 -29.37 7.14
CA PHE A 33 21.21 -30.58 6.34
C PHE A 33 22.00 -30.59 5.05
N ALA A 34 22.13 -29.49 4.34
CA ALA A 34 22.86 -29.41 3.09
C ALA A 34 24.36 -29.68 3.31
N GLU A 35 24.94 -29.09 4.36
CA GLU A 35 26.37 -29.30 4.74
C GLU A 35 26.63 -30.71 5.23
N GLY A 36 25.77 -31.29 6.07
CA GLY A 36 25.87 -32.64 6.57
C GLY A 36 25.86 -33.69 5.45
N LEU A 37 24.90 -33.57 4.52
CA LEU A 37 24.79 -34.44 3.36
C LEU A 37 26.01 -34.30 2.42
N ALA A 38 26.52 -33.09 2.22
CA ALA A 38 27.73 -32.83 1.45
C ALA A 38 28.97 -33.44 2.10
N ALA A 39 29.00 -33.56 3.44
CA ALA A 39 30.04 -34.24 4.21
C ALA A 39 29.90 -35.79 4.23
N GLY A 40 28.84 -36.31 3.59
CA GLY A 40 28.61 -37.76 3.47
C GLY A 40 27.85 -38.38 4.67
N LYS A 41 27.25 -37.56 5.55
CA LYS A 41 26.42 -38.04 6.64
C LYS A 41 25.04 -38.47 6.13
N THR A 42 24.42 -39.40 6.85
CA THR A 42 23.03 -39.80 6.60
C THR A 42 22.07 -38.81 7.25
N GLU A 43 20.81 -38.74 6.79
CA GLU A 43 19.78 -37.90 7.39
C GLU A 43 19.58 -38.21 8.88
N ASP A 44 19.64 -39.47 9.27
CA ASP A 44 19.48 -39.88 10.67
C ASP A 44 20.62 -39.36 11.55
N GLU A 45 21.88 -39.40 11.06
CA GLU A 45 23.03 -38.82 11.77
C GLU A 45 22.91 -37.30 11.93
N ILE A 46 22.43 -36.62 10.92
CA ILE A 46 22.21 -35.16 10.97
C ILE A 46 21.09 -34.81 11.96
N ILE A 47 19.99 -35.55 11.95
CA ILE A 47 18.86 -35.36 12.89
C ILE A 47 19.30 -35.62 14.33
N GLU A 48 20.16 -36.65 14.56
CA GLU A 48 20.71 -36.91 15.89
C GLU A 48 21.62 -35.77 16.38
N GLU A 49 22.37 -35.12 15.50
CA GLU A 49 23.18 -33.94 15.82
C GLU A 49 22.35 -32.68 16.09
N LEU A 50 21.26 -32.47 15.34
CA LEU A 50 20.37 -31.34 15.51
C LEU A 50 19.53 -31.44 16.82
N GLY A 51 19.33 -32.65 17.33
CA GLY A 51 18.65 -32.89 18.58
C GLY A 51 17.12 -32.79 18.51
N SER A 52 16.49 -32.59 19.66
CA SER A 52 15.04 -32.51 19.79
C SER A 52 14.53 -31.14 19.40
N ILE A 53 13.50 -31.10 18.55
CA ILE A 53 12.80 -29.86 18.19
C ILE A 53 12.17 -29.21 19.44
N GLU A 54 11.65 -30.04 20.36
CA GLU A 54 11.04 -29.60 21.61
C GLU A 54 12.02 -28.84 22.50
N ASP A 55 13.25 -29.35 22.65
CA ASP A 55 14.29 -28.73 23.46
C ASP A 55 14.72 -27.39 22.86
N MET A 56 14.89 -27.33 21.55
CA MET A 56 15.22 -26.09 20.83
C MET A 56 14.14 -25.03 20.98
N ILE A 57 12.87 -25.40 20.84
CA ILE A 57 11.73 -24.47 21.02
C ILE A 57 11.69 -23.89 22.44
N GLN A 58 12.04 -24.68 23.48
CA GLN A 58 12.08 -24.20 24.87
C GLN A 58 13.24 -23.22 25.15
N GLU A 59 14.28 -23.23 24.34
CA GLU A 59 15.41 -22.30 24.45
C GLU A 59 15.17 -20.97 23.74
N LEU A 60 14.12 -20.87 22.90
CA LEU A 60 13.79 -19.61 22.20
C LEU A 60 13.22 -18.57 23.19
N PRO A 61 13.56 -17.27 23.00
CA PRO A 61 13.04 -16.20 23.84
C PRO A 61 11.51 -16.12 23.79
N GLU A 62 10.86 -16.02 24.94
CA GLU A 62 9.39 -15.83 25.01
C GLU A 62 8.94 -14.51 24.35
N GLU A 63 9.84 -13.53 24.26
CA GLU A 63 9.59 -12.25 23.56
C GLU A 63 9.44 -12.39 22.04
N ASP A 64 9.95 -13.48 21.47
CA ASP A 64 9.81 -13.84 20.05
C ASP A 64 8.58 -14.71 19.74
N LEU A 65 7.87 -15.18 20.79
CA LEU A 65 6.54 -15.71 20.59
C LEU A 65 5.69 -14.62 19.92
N LYS A 66 5.01 -14.99 18.85
CA LYS A 66 3.90 -14.15 18.39
C LYS A 66 3.07 -13.93 19.66
N GLN A 67 3.05 -12.69 20.16
CA GLN A 67 2.03 -12.35 21.14
C GLN A 67 0.75 -12.92 20.55
N GLU A 68 0.10 -13.85 21.27
CA GLU A 68 -1.23 -14.28 20.87
C GLU A 68 -1.97 -12.99 20.61
N ILE A 69 -2.19 -12.68 19.33
CA ILE A 69 -3.09 -11.60 18.97
C ILE A 69 -4.31 -12.00 19.76
N GLN A 70 -4.60 -11.31 20.87
CA GLN A 70 -5.85 -11.46 21.56
C GLN A 70 -6.89 -11.02 20.54
N ILE A 71 -7.18 -11.96 19.65
CA ILE A 71 -8.38 -11.92 18.85
C ILE A 71 -9.43 -11.98 19.94
N THR A 72 -9.96 -10.81 20.27
CA THR A 72 -11.16 -10.77 21.08
C THR A 72 -12.19 -11.53 20.27
N GLU A 73 -12.30 -12.84 20.57
CA GLU A 73 -13.35 -13.74 20.04
C GLU A 73 -14.73 -13.32 20.54
N ASN A 74 -14.87 -12.09 20.99
CA ASN A 74 -16.15 -11.48 21.26
C ASN A 74 -16.76 -11.10 19.91
N ALA A 75 -17.49 -12.05 19.34
CA ALA A 75 -18.28 -11.88 18.13
C ALA A 75 -19.27 -10.69 18.18
N ASP A 76 -19.36 -10.01 19.31
CA ASP A 76 -20.22 -8.84 19.55
C ASP A 76 -19.45 -7.50 19.53
N GLU A 77 -18.11 -7.47 19.50
CA GLU A 77 -17.31 -6.23 19.43
C GLU A 77 -16.65 -6.05 18.05
N LYS A 78 -17.50 -5.92 17.03
CA LYS A 78 -17.08 -5.49 15.68
C LYS A 78 -16.77 -3.99 15.64
N ASN A 79 -17.07 -3.26 16.70
CA ASN A 79 -16.92 -1.82 16.83
C ASN A 79 -16.14 -1.53 18.12
N GLY A 80 -15.05 -0.79 18.03
CA GLY A 80 -14.22 -0.49 19.19
C GLY A 80 -13.73 0.95 19.22
N THR A 81 -13.50 1.45 20.44
CA THR A 81 -12.82 2.70 20.71
C THR A 81 -11.51 2.41 21.42
N TYR A 82 -10.40 2.93 20.87
CA TYR A 82 -9.06 2.64 21.37
C TYR A 82 -8.38 3.92 21.79
N GLU A 83 -8.03 3.99 23.05
CA GLU A 83 -7.27 5.09 23.63
C GLU A 83 -5.78 4.73 23.60
N GLY A 84 -4.94 5.63 23.12
CA GLY A 84 -3.52 5.41 23.11
C GLY A 84 -2.75 6.53 22.39
N ASN A 85 -1.47 6.59 22.63
CA ASN A 85 -0.59 7.52 21.92
C ASN A 85 0.12 6.77 20.79
N PHE A 86 -0.64 6.45 19.74
CA PHE A 86 -0.13 5.71 18.59
C PHE A 86 0.74 6.59 17.71
N ARG A 87 1.90 6.08 17.33
CA ARG A 87 2.78 6.69 16.35
C ARG A 87 2.38 6.38 14.92
N GLY A 88 1.84 5.19 14.71
CA GLY A 88 1.46 4.68 13.41
C GLY A 88 0.14 3.94 13.42
N ILE A 89 -0.48 3.85 12.27
CA ILE A 89 -1.72 3.10 12.03
C ILE A 89 -1.54 2.30 10.75
N VAL A 90 -1.86 1.00 10.83
CA VAL A 90 -1.86 0.07 9.70
C VAL A 90 -3.25 -0.52 9.56
N ILE A 91 -3.84 -0.37 8.37
CA ILE A 91 -5.19 -0.86 8.05
C ILE A 91 -5.10 -1.82 6.86
N GLU A 92 -5.58 -3.05 7.05
CA GLU A 92 -5.55 -4.10 6.03
C GLU A 92 -6.98 -4.55 5.69
N GLY A 93 -7.58 -3.90 4.68
CA GLY A 93 -8.97 -4.15 4.27
C GLY A 93 -9.21 -5.50 3.61
N LEU A 94 -8.18 -6.13 3.05
CA LEU A 94 -8.23 -7.37 2.28
C LEU A 94 -9.22 -7.27 1.09
N VAL A 95 -10.49 -7.53 1.31
CA VAL A 95 -11.55 -7.46 0.27
C VAL A 95 -12.58 -6.36 0.58
N ALA A 96 -12.42 -5.67 1.69
CA ALA A 96 -13.35 -4.66 2.14
C ALA A 96 -13.08 -3.29 1.55
N ASP A 97 -14.13 -2.50 1.44
CA ASP A 97 -13.99 -1.07 1.32
C ASP A 97 -13.46 -0.48 2.62
N VAL A 98 -12.48 0.40 2.50
CA VAL A 98 -11.81 1.04 3.64
C VAL A 98 -12.16 2.52 3.66
N ILE A 99 -12.79 2.96 4.74
CA ILE A 99 -13.13 4.38 4.94
C ILE A 99 -12.32 4.90 6.13
N ILE A 100 -11.51 5.94 5.90
CA ILE A 100 -10.72 6.54 6.97
C ILE A 100 -11.10 8.00 7.13
N GLY A 101 -11.53 8.36 8.33
CA GLY A 101 -11.92 9.72 8.68
C GLY A 101 -11.20 10.23 9.92
N LYS A 102 -11.39 11.52 10.20
CA LYS A 102 -10.85 12.13 11.40
C LYS A 102 -11.68 11.76 12.63
N SER A 103 -11.01 11.52 13.74
CA SER A 103 -11.59 11.40 15.08
C SER A 103 -11.54 12.75 15.79
N ASP A 104 -12.61 13.12 16.48
CA ASP A 104 -12.72 14.40 17.19
C ASP A 104 -12.36 14.30 18.69
N ASP A 105 -12.24 13.09 19.23
CA ASP A 105 -12.00 12.84 20.66
C ASP A 105 -10.60 12.33 21.00
N GLY A 106 -9.74 12.24 19.98
CA GLY A 106 -8.36 11.77 20.16
C GLY A 106 -8.19 10.26 20.25
N CYS A 107 -9.28 9.48 20.10
CA CYS A 107 -9.26 8.02 20.11
C CYS A 107 -9.32 7.47 18.69
N ILE A 108 -8.90 6.22 18.51
CA ILE A 108 -9.17 5.47 17.29
C ILE A 108 -10.52 4.77 17.45
N HIS A 109 -11.40 4.94 16.45
CA HIS A 109 -12.66 4.22 16.38
C HIS A 109 -12.64 3.30 15.18
N VAL A 110 -12.99 2.06 15.39
CA VAL A 110 -13.09 1.06 14.32
C VAL A 110 -14.51 0.52 14.27
N ASP A 111 -15.06 0.45 13.08
CA ASP A 111 -16.37 -0.09 12.77
C ASP A 111 -16.24 -1.05 11.59
N TYR A 112 -16.46 -2.34 11.86
CA TYR A 112 -16.42 -3.40 10.86
C TYR A 112 -17.82 -3.89 10.55
N HIS A 113 -18.17 -3.84 9.29
CA HIS A 113 -19.45 -4.27 8.77
C HIS A 113 -19.28 -5.36 7.70
N ASN A 114 -20.07 -6.42 7.78
CA ASN A 114 -20.06 -7.51 6.82
C ASN A 114 -21.49 -8.03 6.63
N ASP A 115 -22.12 -7.61 5.53
CA ASP A 115 -23.48 -7.98 5.14
C ASP A 115 -23.56 -9.30 4.36
N GLY A 116 -22.43 -9.98 4.19
CA GLY A 116 -22.39 -11.26 3.52
C GLY A 116 -23.19 -12.35 4.21
N ASP A 117 -23.40 -13.44 3.51
CA ASP A 117 -24.01 -14.65 4.10
C ASP A 117 -23.14 -15.22 5.25
N THR A 118 -23.69 -16.22 5.95
CA THR A 118 -23.00 -16.83 7.08
C THR A 118 -21.62 -17.41 6.72
N GLN A 119 -21.43 -17.87 5.47
CA GLN A 119 -20.14 -18.40 5.04
C GLN A 119 -19.12 -17.29 4.84
N LEU A 120 -19.54 -16.16 4.28
CA LEU A 120 -18.69 -14.97 4.10
C LEU A 120 -18.29 -14.38 5.45
N GLN A 121 -19.24 -14.26 6.37
CA GLN A 121 -19.00 -13.77 7.74
C GLN A 121 -18.05 -14.67 8.54
N GLN A 122 -18.13 -15.99 8.36
CA GLN A 122 -17.21 -16.94 8.98
C GLN A 122 -15.82 -16.93 8.34
N ARG A 123 -15.75 -16.64 7.04
CA ARG A 123 -14.50 -16.63 6.28
C ARG A 123 -13.67 -15.39 6.54
N TYR A 124 -14.29 -14.20 6.55
CA TYR A 124 -13.61 -12.93 6.75
C TYR A 124 -13.83 -12.42 8.15
N GLN A 125 -12.77 -12.44 8.96
CA GLN A 125 -12.82 -12.06 10.35
C GLN A 125 -12.02 -10.79 10.58
N PHE A 126 -12.62 -9.88 11.32
CA PHE A 126 -11.95 -8.68 11.80
C PHE A 126 -10.90 -9.02 12.84
N TYR A 127 -9.78 -8.31 12.81
CA TYR A 127 -8.77 -8.35 13.85
C TYR A 127 -8.24 -6.96 14.15
N GLN A 128 -7.70 -6.80 15.34
CA GLN A 128 -7.00 -5.60 15.78
C GLN A 128 -6.00 -5.94 16.86
N TYR A 129 -4.93 -5.18 16.92
CA TYR A 129 -3.94 -5.24 17.99
C TYR A 129 -3.08 -3.98 17.97
N ASP A 130 -2.33 -3.73 19.03
CA ASP A 130 -1.27 -2.74 19.03
C ASP A 130 0.09 -3.41 19.20
N GLU A 131 1.07 -2.90 18.49
CA GLU A 131 2.45 -3.35 18.57
C GLU A 131 3.39 -2.16 18.39
N ASN A 132 4.33 -1.96 19.33
CA ASN A 132 5.34 -0.89 19.26
C ASN A 132 4.77 0.52 19.02
N ASN A 133 3.66 0.86 19.63
CA ASN A 133 2.89 2.09 19.41
C ASN A 133 2.33 2.24 17.98
N VAL A 134 2.14 1.15 17.27
CA VAL A 134 1.44 1.08 15.99
C VAL A 134 0.13 0.33 16.20
N PHE A 135 -0.97 0.96 15.87
CA PHE A 135 -2.28 0.32 15.90
C PHE A 135 -2.53 -0.41 14.57
N HIS A 136 -2.91 -1.67 14.66
CA HIS A 136 -3.24 -2.51 13.53
C HIS A 136 -4.73 -2.86 13.56
N ALA A 137 -5.42 -2.69 12.45
CA ALA A 137 -6.78 -3.14 12.25
C ALA A 137 -6.94 -3.73 10.85
N GLY A 138 -7.67 -4.82 10.74
CA GLY A 138 -7.84 -5.42 9.42
C GLY A 138 -8.74 -6.63 9.38
N ILE A 139 -8.75 -7.25 8.21
CA ILE A 139 -9.57 -8.42 7.91
C ILE A 139 -8.66 -9.56 7.51
N LYS A 140 -8.85 -10.71 8.10
CA LYS A 140 -8.17 -11.95 7.73
C LYS A 140 -9.13 -12.94 7.07
N ASP A 141 -8.64 -13.67 6.07
CA ASP A 141 -9.34 -14.81 5.45
C ASP A 141 -8.98 -16.09 6.20
N VAL A 142 -9.89 -16.58 7.04
CA VAL A 142 -9.71 -17.82 7.83
C VAL A 142 -10.18 -19.08 7.08
N GLY A 143 -10.85 -18.92 5.94
CA GLY A 143 -11.27 -20.03 5.08
C GLY A 143 -10.18 -20.61 4.18
N ARG A 144 -8.95 -20.14 4.32
CA ARG A 144 -7.84 -20.41 3.41
C ARG A 144 -7.25 -21.80 3.61
N ARG A 145 -7.14 -22.58 2.52
CA ARG A 145 -6.35 -23.82 2.48
C ARG A 145 -4.90 -23.48 2.11
N GLU A 146 -3.93 -24.23 2.69
CA GLU A 146 -2.52 -24.14 2.29
C GLU A 146 -2.35 -24.33 0.78
N GLY A 147 -1.69 -23.40 0.12
CA GLY A 147 -1.44 -23.44 -1.34
C GLY A 147 -1.72 -22.13 -2.10
N ALA A 148 -2.13 -21.10 -1.41
CA ALA A 148 -2.48 -19.83 -2.03
C ALA A 148 -1.28 -19.12 -2.70
N LYS A 149 -1.51 -18.55 -3.88
CA LYS A 149 -0.49 -17.78 -4.62
C LYS A 149 -0.21 -16.44 -3.94
N LYS A 150 1.06 -16.08 -3.80
CA LYS A 150 1.49 -14.80 -3.24
C LYS A 150 1.48 -13.72 -4.31
N ILE A 151 0.85 -12.57 -4.02
CA ILE A 151 1.05 -11.35 -4.81
C ILE A 151 2.13 -10.53 -4.12
N ILE A 152 3.17 -10.23 -4.87
CA ILE A 152 4.24 -9.33 -4.43
C ILE A 152 4.10 -8.04 -5.23
N LEU A 153 3.69 -6.96 -4.59
CA LEU A 153 3.69 -5.62 -5.15
C LEU A 153 4.84 -4.83 -4.50
N PHE A 154 5.72 -4.30 -5.36
CA PHE A 154 6.86 -3.46 -4.95
C PHE A 154 7.84 -4.08 -3.93
N GLY A 155 8.02 -5.42 -3.98
CA GLY A 155 8.99 -6.11 -3.13
C GLY A 155 8.50 -6.47 -1.73
N LYS A 156 7.25 -6.09 -1.38
CA LYS A 156 6.56 -6.58 -0.18
C LYS A 156 5.51 -7.63 -0.59
N THR A 157 5.43 -8.73 0.14
CA THR A 157 4.33 -9.69 -0.01
C THR A 157 3.08 -9.03 0.58
N ILE A 158 2.18 -8.58 -0.30
CA ILE A 158 0.96 -7.93 0.16
C ILE A 158 -0.11 -8.97 0.45
N LEU A 159 -0.18 -10.05 -0.32
CA LEU A 159 -1.17 -11.12 -0.08
C LEU A 159 -0.90 -12.36 -0.92
N SER A 160 -1.48 -13.46 -0.46
CA SER A 160 -1.64 -14.67 -1.23
C SER A 160 -3.15 -14.98 -1.36
N TYR A 161 -3.67 -15.20 -2.56
CA TYR A 161 -5.11 -15.49 -2.77
C TYR A 161 -5.35 -16.83 -3.46
N ASP A 162 -6.49 -17.42 -3.14
CA ASP A 162 -7.09 -18.49 -3.93
C ASP A 162 -8.18 -17.91 -4.83
N THR A 163 -8.49 -18.55 -5.95
CA THR A 163 -9.55 -18.14 -6.86
C THR A 163 -10.86 -17.92 -6.10
N VAL A 164 -11.21 -16.66 -5.91
CA VAL A 164 -12.43 -16.26 -5.20
C VAL A 164 -13.62 -16.57 -6.11
N ASN A 165 -14.48 -17.48 -5.71
CA ASN A 165 -15.84 -17.50 -6.23
C ASN A 165 -16.49 -16.15 -5.87
N GLN A 166 -17.14 -15.51 -6.84
CA GLN A 166 -17.87 -14.26 -6.61
C GLN A 166 -18.91 -14.48 -5.50
N TYR A 167 -18.57 -14.02 -4.29
CA TYR A 167 -19.54 -13.88 -3.23
C TYR A 167 -20.11 -12.46 -3.31
N SER A 168 -21.42 -12.33 -3.24
CA SER A 168 -22.08 -11.03 -3.19
C SER A 168 -22.34 -10.66 -1.74
N GLY A 169 -21.72 -9.60 -1.28
CA GLY A 169 -21.89 -9.04 0.06
C GLY A 169 -20.93 -7.88 0.26
N ASP A 170 -21.40 -6.83 0.89
CA ASP A 170 -20.60 -5.64 1.16
C ASP A 170 -19.81 -5.84 2.47
N ILE A 171 -18.52 -5.74 2.39
CA ILE A 171 -17.64 -5.73 3.56
C ILE A 171 -17.01 -4.36 3.65
N GLN A 172 -17.17 -3.70 4.79
CA GLN A 172 -16.65 -2.36 5.02
C GLN A 172 -15.86 -2.29 6.33
N LEU A 173 -14.74 -1.61 6.28
CA LEU A 173 -13.92 -1.28 7.45
C LEU A 173 -13.79 0.24 7.57
N SER A 174 -14.52 0.83 8.51
CA SER A 174 -14.49 2.27 8.77
C SER A 174 -13.60 2.54 9.98
N VAL A 175 -12.63 3.42 9.83
CA VAL A 175 -11.68 3.78 10.90
C VAL A 175 -11.62 5.30 11.04
N ARG A 176 -11.85 5.81 12.26
CA ARG A 176 -11.62 7.22 12.57
C ARG A 176 -10.35 7.33 13.40
N ILE A 177 -9.44 8.20 12.97
CA ILE A 177 -8.11 8.33 13.56
C ILE A 177 -7.87 9.74 14.08
N PRO A 178 -7.12 9.89 15.21
CA PRO A 178 -6.77 11.20 15.74
C PRO A 178 -5.70 11.90 14.90
N ASP A 179 -5.57 13.21 15.10
CA ASP A 179 -4.44 13.97 14.55
C ASP A 179 -3.11 13.54 15.21
N GLY A 180 -2.00 13.83 14.53
CA GLY A 180 -0.65 13.60 15.06
C GLY A 180 -0.06 12.23 14.76
N ILE A 181 -0.74 11.42 13.97
CA ILE A 181 -0.20 10.14 13.49
C ILE A 181 1.00 10.38 12.56
N SER A 182 2.14 9.78 12.89
CA SER A 182 3.36 9.96 12.08
C SER A 182 3.34 9.12 10.81
N VAL A 183 2.73 7.94 10.85
CA VAL A 183 2.67 7.01 9.70
C VAL A 183 1.27 6.42 9.59
N LEU A 184 0.66 6.58 8.43
CA LEU A 184 -0.59 5.93 8.04
C LEU A 184 -0.31 4.98 6.87
N GLU A 185 -0.52 3.69 7.07
CA GLU A 185 -0.50 2.70 6.00
C GLU A 185 -1.89 2.08 5.89
N ALA A 186 -2.47 2.09 4.70
CA ALA A 186 -3.73 1.42 4.45
C ALA A 186 -3.70 0.70 3.12
N GLY A 187 -4.28 -0.51 3.10
CA GLY A 187 -4.33 -1.32 1.89
C GLY A 187 -5.53 -2.26 1.83
N THR A 188 -5.96 -2.51 0.62
CA THR A 188 -6.96 -3.52 0.30
C THR A 188 -6.57 -4.24 -0.99
N MET A 189 -7.24 -5.33 -1.34
CA MET A 189 -7.01 -6.01 -2.62
C MET A 189 -8.02 -5.63 -3.67
N SER A 190 -9.29 -5.56 -3.29
CA SER A 190 -10.38 -5.36 -4.24
C SER A 190 -11.42 -4.36 -3.78
N GLY A 191 -11.31 -3.86 -2.58
CA GLY A 191 -12.19 -2.80 -2.08
C GLY A 191 -11.68 -1.40 -2.47
N ASP A 192 -12.56 -0.44 -2.39
CA ASP A 192 -12.23 0.97 -2.56
C ASP A 192 -11.69 1.57 -1.26
N MET A 193 -10.88 2.61 -1.40
CA MET A 193 -10.40 3.37 -0.25
C MET A 193 -10.87 4.80 -0.31
N LYS A 194 -11.49 5.28 0.79
CA LYS A 194 -11.99 6.65 0.92
C LYS A 194 -11.41 7.31 2.17
N LEU A 195 -10.73 8.43 1.97
CA LEU A 195 -10.08 9.17 3.06
C LEU A 195 -10.57 10.62 3.11
N TYR A 196 -10.93 11.07 4.32
CA TYR A 196 -11.51 12.40 4.50
C TYR A 196 -10.87 13.17 5.64
N ASN A 197 -10.38 14.40 5.34
CA ASN A 197 -9.95 15.40 6.31
C ASN A 197 -8.91 14.91 7.33
N LEU A 198 -7.85 14.32 6.84
CA LEU A 198 -6.81 13.71 7.66
C LEU A 198 -5.49 14.47 7.61
N GLU A 199 -4.70 14.30 8.68
CA GLU A 199 -3.33 14.78 8.75
C GLU A 199 -2.42 13.66 9.28
N SER A 200 -1.30 13.40 8.59
CA SER A 200 -0.28 12.47 9.05
C SER A 200 1.12 12.93 8.62
N GLY A 201 2.17 12.39 9.26
CA GLY A 201 3.53 12.65 8.79
C GLY A 201 3.78 12.02 7.41
N LYS A 202 3.46 10.75 7.26
CA LYS A 202 3.57 9.99 6.00
C LYS A 202 2.34 9.12 5.81
N ALA A 203 1.85 9.06 4.57
CA ALA A 203 0.75 8.17 4.19
C ALA A 203 1.14 7.28 3.03
N SER A 204 0.75 6.01 3.09
CA SER A 204 0.90 5.03 2.02
C SER A 204 -0.40 4.26 1.85
N LEU A 205 -1.07 4.49 0.73
CA LEU A 205 -2.34 3.88 0.39
C LEU A 205 -2.17 3.00 -0.82
N HIS A 206 -2.69 1.78 -0.77
CA HIS A 206 -2.58 0.86 -1.90
C HIS A 206 -3.79 -0.07 -2.03
N THR A 207 -4.20 -0.30 -3.25
CA THR A 207 -5.18 -1.33 -3.60
C THR A 207 -4.72 -2.10 -4.83
N ALA A 208 -5.24 -3.31 -5.05
CA ALA A 208 -4.93 -4.02 -6.28
C ALA A 208 -5.94 -3.75 -7.38
N SER A 209 -7.22 -3.55 -7.05
CA SER A 209 -8.28 -3.40 -8.06
C SER A 209 -9.36 -2.38 -7.68
N GLY A 210 -9.26 -1.73 -6.55
CA GLY A 210 -10.22 -0.71 -6.13
C GLY A 210 -9.74 0.71 -6.46
N ASP A 211 -10.62 1.66 -6.26
CA ASP A 211 -10.33 3.07 -6.42
C ASP A 211 -9.79 3.69 -5.13
N ILE A 212 -9.10 4.81 -5.26
CA ILE A 212 -8.60 5.59 -4.13
C ILE A 212 -9.17 7.00 -4.21
N ASP A 213 -10.13 7.30 -3.34
CA ASP A 213 -10.73 8.62 -3.19
C ASP A 213 -10.16 9.33 -1.96
N LEU A 214 -9.52 10.45 -2.14
CA LEU A 214 -8.92 11.21 -1.06
C LEU A 214 -9.36 12.68 -1.10
N THR A 215 -9.92 13.15 0.00
CA THR A 215 -10.34 14.54 0.11
C THR A 215 -9.81 15.18 1.40
N GLY A 216 -9.11 16.31 1.27
CA GLY A 216 -8.68 17.09 2.43
C GLY A 216 -7.56 16.42 3.23
N PHE A 217 -6.42 16.13 2.61
CA PHE A 217 -5.32 15.42 3.26
C PHE A 217 -4.05 16.30 3.40
N ARG A 218 -3.38 16.21 4.56
CA ARG A 218 -2.10 16.87 4.79
C ARG A 218 -1.03 15.88 5.23
N ALA A 219 0.14 15.93 4.58
CA ALA A 219 1.27 15.11 4.96
C ALA A 219 2.62 15.69 4.49
N GLU A 220 3.72 15.21 5.06
CA GLU A 220 5.05 15.46 4.49
C GLU A 220 5.24 14.65 3.20
N ALA A 221 4.82 13.38 3.22
CA ALA A 221 4.91 12.50 2.05
C ALA A 221 3.65 11.65 1.92
N MET A 222 3.16 11.52 0.68
CA MET A 222 1.99 10.71 0.35
C MET A 222 2.29 9.81 -0.84
N ARG A 223 1.90 8.54 -0.71
CA ARG A 223 1.99 7.54 -1.76
C ARG A 223 0.63 6.91 -2.00
N LEU A 224 0.15 6.97 -3.24
CA LEU A 224 -1.12 6.41 -3.70
C LEU A 224 -0.83 5.40 -4.80
N GLN A 225 -1.33 4.18 -4.66
CA GLN A 225 -1.07 3.14 -5.65
C GLN A 225 -2.27 2.21 -5.82
N THR A 226 -2.69 2.03 -7.06
CA THR A 226 -3.66 1.00 -7.43
C THR A 226 -3.14 0.17 -8.60
N GLY A 227 -3.64 -1.03 -8.74
CA GLY A 227 -3.31 -1.88 -9.90
C GLY A 227 -4.21 -1.58 -11.09
N SER A 228 -5.51 -1.41 -10.87
CA SER A 228 -6.50 -1.26 -11.95
C SER A 228 -7.64 -0.30 -11.63
N GLY A 229 -7.56 0.44 -10.56
CA GLY A 229 -8.56 1.43 -10.20
C GLY A 229 -8.11 2.85 -10.52
N ASP A 230 -9.01 3.78 -10.32
CA ASP A 230 -8.78 5.20 -10.47
C ASP A 230 -8.24 5.81 -9.17
N VAL A 231 -7.58 6.94 -9.30
CA VAL A 231 -7.09 7.72 -8.16
C VAL A 231 -7.62 9.14 -8.24
N GLU A 232 -8.52 9.48 -7.35
CA GLU A 232 -8.99 10.84 -7.16
C GLU A 232 -8.44 11.41 -5.85
N ALA A 233 -7.65 12.48 -5.93
CA ALA A 233 -7.15 13.17 -4.76
C ALA A 233 -7.37 14.68 -4.89
N VAL A 234 -8.21 15.21 -4.00
CA VAL A 234 -8.59 16.64 -4.05
C VAL A 234 -8.34 17.34 -2.71
N ASN A 235 -8.01 18.63 -2.76
CA ASN A 235 -7.75 19.47 -1.59
C ASN A 235 -6.65 18.91 -0.67
N PHE A 236 -5.62 18.34 -1.24
CA PHE A 236 -4.48 17.87 -0.46
C PHE A 236 -3.35 18.92 -0.40
N ALA A 237 -2.56 18.83 0.67
CA ALA A 237 -1.34 19.62 0.82
C ALA A 237 -0.20 18.73 1.34
N VAL A 238 0.74 18.41 0.46
CA VAL A 238 1.86 17.52 0.77
C VAL A 238 3.18 18.10 0.25
N ARG A 239 4.30 17.70 0.83
CA ARG A 239 5.60 18.07 0.28
C ARG A 239 5.96 17.18 -0.92
N SER A 240 5.76 15.87 -0.77
CA SER A 240 6.08 14.90 -1.82
C SER A 240 4.89 13.99 -2.08
N LEU A 241 4.44 13.93 -3.34
CA LEU A 241 3.42 13.01 -3.83
C LEU A 241 4.03 11.98 -4.77
N THR A 242 3.70 10.72 -4.56
CA THR A 242 3.92 9.65 -5.55
C THR A 242 2.61 8.95 -5.80
N ALA A 243 2.07 9.05 -7.01
CA ALA A 243 0.85 8.39 -7.41
C ALA A 243 1.09 7.42 -8.57
N GLY A 244 0.39 6.29 -8.58
CA GLY A 244 0.54 5.32 -9.65
C GLY A 244 -0.65 4.38 -9.80
N THR A 245 -0.99 4.07 -11.05
CA THR A 245 -1.95 3.04 -11.42
C THR A 245 -1.41 2.21 -12.58
N GLY A 246 -1.90 0.98 -12.69
CA GLY A 246 -1.61 0.15 -13.86
C GLY A 246 -2.52 0.48 -15.04
N SER A 247 -3.82 0.69 -14.78
CA SER A 247 -4.84 0.84 -15.84
C SER A 247 -6.04 1.66 -15.35
N GLY A 248 -5.83 2.74 -14.70
CA GLY A 248 -6.89 3.66 -14.27
C GLY A 248 -6.50 5.09 -14.51
N ASP A 249 -7.45 5.98 -14.39
CA ASP A 249 -7.24 7.41 -14.54
C ASP A 249 -6.81 8.06 -13.22
N MET A 250 -6.13 9.17 -13.30
CA MET A 250 -5.70 9.92 -12.13
C MET A 250 -6.16 11.37 -12.20
N GLU A 251 -6.93 11.80 -11.19
CA GLU A 251 -7.32 13.19 -11.00
C GLU A 251 -6.72 13.71 -9.69
N LEU A 252 -5.76 14.64 -9.81
CA LEU A 252 -5.00 15.14 -8.68
C LEU A 252 -5.10 16.67 -8.58
N ARG A 253 -5.73 17.21 -7.51
CA ARG A 253 -5.91 18.65 -7.30
C ARG A 253 -5.47 19.06 -5.90
N GLY A 254 -4.35 19.77 -5.79
CA GLY A 254 -3.84 20.20 -4.49
C GLY A 254 -2.48 20.87 -4.56
N SER A 255 -1.90 21.09 -3.38
CA SER A 255 -0.60 21.74 -3.21
C SER A 255 0.50 20.71 -2.94
N MET A 256 1.64 20.82 -3.64
CA MET A 256 2.79 19.94 -3.48
C MET A 256 4.10 20.63 -3.91
N GLU A 257 5.24 20.21 -3.36
CA GLU A 257 6.55 20.66 -3.86
C GLU A 257 7.08 19.72 -4.95
N GLU A 258 6.93 18.42 -4.78
CA GLU A 258 7.40 17.40 -5.71
C GLU A 258 6.29 16.38 -6.01
N CYS A 259 6.13 16.04 -7.28
CA CYS A 259 5.13 15.09 -7.73
C CYS A 259 5.73 14.09 -8.73
N VAL A 260 5.47 12.79 -8.48
CA VAL A 260 5.80 11.71 -9.41
C VAL A 260 4.55 10.90 -9.70
N ILE A 261 4.13 10.88 -10.96
CA ILE A 261 2.94 10.17 -11.43
C ILE A 261 3.37 9.10 -12.44
N LYS A 262 2.81 7.90 -12.30
CA LYS A 262 3.06 6.79 -13.22
C LYS A 262 1.78 6.04 -13.53
N THR A 263 1.41 5.94 -14.78
CA THR A 263 0.33 5.07 -15.24
C THR A 263 0.79 4.19 -16.40
N GLY A 264 0.23 2.99 -16.48
CA GLY A 264 0.44 2.12 -17.64
C GLY A 264 -0.49 2.47 -18.79
N SER A 265 -1.78 2.62 -18.47
CA SER A 265 -2.83 2.98 -19.44
C SER A 265 -3.91 3.73 -18.68
N GLY A 266 -4.04 4.98 -18.88
CA GLY A 266 -5.01 5.85 -18.27
C GLY A 266 -4.58 7.29 -18.36
N ASP A 267 -5.52 8.17 -18.27
CA ASP A 267 -5.31 9.60 -18.39
C ASP A 267 -4.89 10.20 -17.04
N VAL A 268 -4.13 11.28 -17.12
CA VAL A 268 -3.67 12.01 -15.95
C VAL A 268 -4.15 13.45 -16.03
N GLU A 269 -5.05 13.84 -15.16
CA GLU A 269 -5.42 15.23 -14.93
C GLU A 269 -4.81 15.72 -13.63
N MET A 270 -3.94 16.69 -13.68
CA MET A 270 -3.32 17.26 -12.50
C MET A 270 -3.48 18.78 -12.46
N LYS A 271 -3.95 19.29 -11.34
CA LYS A 271 -3.98 20.72 -11.04
C LYS A 271 -3.14 21.03 -9.82
N ALA A 272 -2.01 21.69 -10.03
CA ALA A 272 -1.15 22.15 -8.96
C ALA A 272 -1.58 23.55 -8.50
N GLU A 273 -1.93 23.69 -7.22
CA GLU A 273 -2.42 24.98 -6.69
C GLU A 273 -1.28 25.93 -6.34
N ASN A 274 -0.26 25.46 -5.61
CA ASN A 274 0.86 26.30 -5.18
C ASN A 274 2.12 25.48 -4.87
N GLY A 275 3.28 26.14 -4.96
CA GLY A 275 4.53 25.68 -4.38
C GLY A 275 5.26 24.58 -5.16
N VAL A 276 4.71 24.08 -6.25
CA VAL A 276 5.31 22.98 -6.99
C VAL A 276 6.63 23.41 -7.65
N ARG A 277 7.63 22.56 -7.49
CA ARG A 277 8.99 22.76 -8.04
C ARG A 277 9.37 21.70 -9.05
N ARG A 278 8.83 20.49 -8.87
CA ARG A 278 9.15 19.36 -9.75
C ARG A 278 7.96 18.46 -9.97
N ILE A 279 7.67 18.19 -11.22
CA ILE A 279 6.65 17.26 -11.68
C ILE A 279 7.30 16.26 -12.62
N SER A 280 7.03 14.97 -12.42
CA SER A 280 7.41 13.92 -13.35
C SER A 280 6.19 13.05 -13.63
N VAL A 281 5.74 13.03 -14.88
CA VAL A 281 4.63 12.21 -15.36
C VAL A 281 5.15 11.21 -16.35
N THR A 282 4.81 9.94 -16.16
CA THR A 282 5.12 8.88 -17.11
C THR A 282 3.85 8.07 -17.36
N THR A 283 3.38 8.03 -18.59
CA THR A 283 2.28 7.19 -19.03
C THR A 283 2.72 6.30 -20.19
N GLY A 284 2.22 5.08 -20.24
CA GLY A 284 2.45 4.21 -21.39
C GLY A 284 1.50 4.54 -22.53
N SER A 285 0.20 4.68 -22.22
CA SER A 285 -0.85 5.05 -23.17
C SER A 285 -1.92 5.84 -22.43
N GLY A 286 -2.12 7.06 -22.77
CA GLY A 286 -3.08 7.97 -22.16
C GLY A 286 -2.60 9.40 -22.24
N ASP A 287 -3.54 10.31 -22.11
CA ASP A 287 -3.28 11.74 -22.20
C ASP A 287 -2.84 12.29 -20.83
N ALA A 288 -2.09 13.37 -20.85
CA ALA A 288 -1.66 14.06 -19.64
C ALA A 288 -1.99 15.54 -19.71
N GLU A 289 -2.90 15.99 -18.86
CA GLU A 289 -3.26 17.40 -18.71
C GLU A 289 -2.72 17.94 -17.38
N LEU A 290 -1.83 18.92 -17.45
CA LEU A 290 -1.19 19.53 -16.29
C LEU A 290 -1.56 21.01 -16.22
N ASP A 291 -2.43 21.38 -15.27
CA ASP A 291 -2.78 22.77 -14.98
C ASP A 291 -1.87 23.35 -13.89
N LEU A 292 -0.95 24.17 -14.33
CA LEU A 292 0.01 24.91 -13.50
C LEU A 292 -0.36 26.38 -13.40
N THR A 293 -1.64 26.70 -13.55
CA THR A 293 -2.16 28.07 -13.48
C THR A 293 -1.88 28.64 -12.07
N GLY A 294 -1.24 29.81 -12.02
CA GLY A 294 -0.83 30.42 -10.74
C GLY A 294 0.62 30.15 -10.34
N ILE A 295 1.34 29.26 -11.08
CA ILE A 295 2.78 29.06 -10.94
C ILE A 295 3.48 29.98 -11.96
N GLY A 296 4.46 30.77 -11.52
CA GLY A 296 5.08 31.82 -12.32
C GLY A 296 5.78 31.40 -13.61
N GLY A 297 5.75 30.10 -13.94
CA GLY A 297 6.26 29.51 -15.17
C GLY A 297 6.92 28.16 -14.95
N ALA A 298 7.13 27.43 -16.04
CA ALA A 298 7.71 26.09 -16.03
C ALA A 298 8.78 25.90 -17.12
N GLU A 299 9.76 25.06 -16.81
CA GLU A 299 10.63 24.41 -17.78
C GLU A 299 10.08 23.01 -18.05
N VAL A 300 9.46 22.84 -19.23
CA VAL A 300 8.81 21.59 -19.62
C VAL A 300 9.74 20.80 -20.52
N HIS A 301 10.09 19.61 -20.12
CA HIS A 301 10.77 18.61 -20.94
C HIS A 301 9.77 17.52 -21.31
N ALA A 302 9.49 17.39 -22.60
CA ALA A 302 8.55 16.40 -23.10
C ALA A 302 9.24 15.37 -23.99
N THR A 303 8.81 14.10 -23.85
CA THR A 303 9.15 13.01 -24.75
C THR A 303 7.87 12.26 -25.09
N VAL A 304 7.36 12.46 -26.30
CA VAL A 304 6.10 11.88 -26.78
C VAL A 304 6.42 10.94 -27.94
N GLY A 305 6.01 9.66 -27.79
CA GLY A 305 6.25 8.66 -28.84
C GLY A 305 5.27 8.78 -30.01
N SER A 306 3.98 8.82 -29.71
CA SER A 306 2.90 9.05 -30.67
C SER A 306 1.89 10.00 -30.07
N GLY A 307 1.70 11.16 -30.64
CA GLY A 307 0.86 12.24 -30.11
C GLY A 307 1.60 13.57 -30.15
N GLU A 308 1.03 14.56 -29.52
CA GLU A 308 1.56 15.94 -29.48
C GLU A 308 1.73 16.42 -28.04
N CYS A 309 2.73 17.23 -27.79
CA CYS A 309 2.84 17.97 -26.52
C CYS A 309 2.61 19.46 -26.82
N THR A 310 1.58 20.03 -26.18
CA THR A 310 1.25 21.45 -26.29
C THR A 310 1.44 22.14 -24.95
N VAL A 311 2.23 23.21 -24.94
CA VAL A 311 2.47 24.02 -23.73
C VAL A 311 1.89 25.41 -23.95
N TYR A 312 0.98 25.84 -23.06
CA TYR A 312 0.33 27.13 -23.08
C TYR A 312 0.96 28.08 -22.07
N GLY A 313 1.31 29.28 -22.54
CA GLY A 313 1.85 30.35 -21.72
C GLY A 313 0.80 31.38 -21.27
N ALA A 314 1.18 32.27 -20.34
CA ALA A 314 0.30 33.28 -19.72
C ALA A 314 -0.26 34.32 -20.70
N GLY A 315 0.41 34.59 -21.79
CA GLY A 315 -0.01 35.55 -22.84
C GLY A 315 -0.91 34.97 -23.91
N GLY A 316 -1.28 33.71 -23.82
CA GLY A 316 -2.03 32.98 -24.84
C GLY A 316 -1.16 32.40 -25.96
N GLU A 317 0.15 32.50 -25.81
CA GLU A 317 1.09 31.77 -26.68
C GLU A 317 1.00 30.27 -26.38
N PHE A 318 1.23 29.47 -27.41
CA PHE A 318 1.36 28.03 -27.30
C PHE A 318 2.55 27.50 -28.09
N TYR A 319 3.08 26.41 -27.62
CA TYR A 319 4.27 25.76 -28.18
C TYR A 319 4.02 24.26 -28.32
N GLN A 320 4.39 23.71 -29.47
CA GLN A 320 4.35 22.28 -29.73
C GLN A 320 5.74 21.67 -29.61
N VAL A 321 5.87 20.63 -28.82
CA VAL A 321 7.14 19.93 -28.53
C VAL A 321 6.91 18.43 -28.55
N THR A 322 7.52 17.71 -29.47
CA THR A 322 7.46 16.25 -29.52
C THR A 322 8.59 15.62 -28.72
N CYS A 323 9.77 16.23 -28.78
CA CYS A 323 10.93 15.81 -28.00
C CYS A 323 11.83 17.00 -27.75
N GLY A 324 12.00 17.39 -26.51
CA GLY A 324 12.86 18.54 -26.17
C GLY A 324 12.33 19.33 -24.99
N SER A 325 12.89 20.49 -24.75
CA SER A 325 12.54 21.37 -23.64
C SER A 325 12.05 22.71 -24.11
N ILE A 326 11.07 23.26 -23.41
CA ILE A 326 10.60 24.62 -23.56
C ILE A 326 10.48 25.29 -22.21
N THR A 327 10.82 26.57 -22.14
CA THR A 327 10.67 27.37 -20.92
C THR A 327 9.60 28.43 -21.14
N VAL A 328 8.63 28.44 -20.25
CA VAL A 328 7.54 29.41 -20.22
C VAL A 328 7.59 30.18 -18.89
N GLY A 329 7.50 31.48 -18.92
CA GLY A 329 7.56 32.32 -17.73
C GLY A 329 8.91 32.26 -17.03
N SER A 330 8.92 32.17 -15.70
CA SER A 330 10.16 32.13 -14.88
C SER A 330 10.94 30.81 -14.99
N GLY A 331 10.29 29.72 -15.43
CA GLY A 331 10.92 28.40 -15.48
C GLY A 331 11.26 27.79 -14.10
N GLU A 332 10.62 28.27 -13.03
CA GLU A 332 10.91 27.79 -11.66
C GLU A 332 10.43 26.35 -11.42
N CYS A 333 9.30 25.96 -12.01
CA CYS A 333 8.79 24.59 -11.96
C CYS A 333 9.45 23.75 -13.07
N LYS A 334 10.00 22.60 -12.70
CA LYS A 334 10.55 21.64 -13.67
C LYS A 334 9.54 20.52 -13.92
N VAL A 335 9.08 20.43 -15.14
CA VAL A 335 8.09 19.44 -15.58
C VAL A 335 8.76 18.48 -16.56
N ASN A 336 8.76 17.21 -16.22
CA ASN A 336 9.20 16.12 -17.11
C ASN A 336 8.01 15.24 -17.44
N VAL A 337 7.61 15.20 -18.72
CA VAL A 337 6.50 14.35 -19.17
C VAL A 337 7.00 13.38 -20.22
N GLN A 338 6.67 12.11 -20.01
CA GLN A 338 6.98 11.05 -20.93
C GLN A 338 5.72 10.22 -21.20
N THR A 339 5.30 10.15 -22.46
CA THR A 339 4.21 9.28 -22.91
C THR A 339 4.65 8.43 -24.10
N GLY A 340 4.20 7.19 -24.13
CA GLY A 340 4.38 6.31 -25.29
C GLY A 340 3.38 6.62 -26.38
N SER A 341 2.09 6.78 -26.02
CA SER A 341 0.99 7.15 -26.93
C SER A 341 -0.01 8.00 -26.18
N GLY A 342 -0.31 9.16 -26.70
CA GLY A 342 -1.25 10.12 -26.11
C GLY A 342 -0.75 11.54 -26.20
N ASP A 343 -1.64 12.47 -25.99
CA ASP A 343 -1.35 13.89 -26.04
C ASP A 343 -0.97 14.43 -24.65
N VAL A 344 -0.13 15.44 -24.65
CA VAL A 344 0.28 16.13 -23.43
C VAL A 344 -0.10 17.59 -23.53
N GLU A 345 -0.84 18.06 -22.53
CA GLU A 345 -1.17 19.47 -22.41
C GLU A 345 -0.64 20.04 -21.09
N VAL A 346 0.16 21.11 -21.18
CA VAL A 346 0.67 21.82 -20.00
C VAL A 346 0.24 23.28 -20.06
N ARG A 347 -0.54 23.72 -19.08
CA ARG A 347 -1.04 25.10 -18.99
C ARG A 347 -0.28 25.85 -17.89
N CYS A 348 0.52 26.84 -18.30
CA CYS A 348 1.26 27.75 -17.43
C CYS A 348 0.67 29.16 -17.57
N ARG A 349 -0.27 29.56 -16.74
CA ARG A 349 -0.93 30.88 -16.84
C ARG A 349 -0.78 31.70 -15.57
#